data_efa0b3092416a0be8e0721f3c4f8259e
#
_entry.id   efa0b3092416a0be8e0721f3c4f8259e
#
_cell.length_a   1.000
_cell.length_b   1.000
_cell.length_c   1.000
_cell.angle_alpha   90.00
_cell.angle_beta   90.00
_cell.angle_gamma   90.00
#
_symmetry.space_group_name_H-M   'P 1'
#
loop_
_entity.id
_entity.type
_entity.pdbx_description
1 polymer ?
#
loop_
_entity_poly.entity_id
_entity_poly.type
_entity_poly.pdbx_seq_one_letter_code
_entity_poly.pdbx_strand_id
1 'polypeptide(L)'
;LYRNHNRFERRIAMDPVGWDERGRMVMAGPTETPQWAPGVKSKPWLDNDAGSIPLTINKFEYSASSTAPGRDAAYAIDNNVRTWWQANPEDRQPWIQVDLLQEFTIDASRILFSDDLLNAAKGVVPAPYQYRVESSVDGRSWKVVVDKTANAVERNIEYDEIVPVKARYVRLVV
;
A
#
# COMPACT_ATOMS: atom_id res chain seq x y z
N LEU A 1 18.77 0.11 -5.20
CA LEU A 1 18.76 1.33 -6.02
C LEU A 1 18.84 2.55 -5.11
N TYR A 2 19.94 3.28 -5.21
CA TYR A 2 20.09 4.56 -4.50
C TYR A 2 19.40 5.64 -5.32
N ARG A 3 18.26 6.14 -4.89
CA ARG A 3 17.79 7.44 -5.33
C ARG A 3 18.33 8.51 -4.39
N ASN A 4 18.96 9.50 -4.96
CA ASN A 4 19.86 10.49 -4.37
C ASN A 4 19.25 11.50 -3.38
N HIS A 5 18.11 11.25 -2.78
CA HIS A 5 17.49 12.22 -1.88
C HIS A 5 17.52 11.85 -0.39
N ASN A 6 17.93 10.64 -0.07
CA ASN A 6 18.15 10.27 1.32
C ASN A 6 19.27 9.25 1.42
N ARG A 7 20.41 9.64 1.97
CA ARG A 7 21.59 8.78 2.14
C ARG A 7 21.35 7.53 3.00
N PHE A 8 20.21 7.43 3.63
CA PHE A 8 19.85 6.34 4.54
C PHE A 8 18.70 5.48 4.05
N GLU A 9 18.11 5.80 2.91
CA GLU A 9 17.02 5.00 2.35
C GLU A 9 17.59 3.74 1.70
N ARG A 10 17.22 2.60 2.25
CA ARG A 10 17.55 1.28 1.70
C ARG A 10 16.27 0.67 1.15
N ARG A 11 16.29 0.26 -0.10
CA ARG A 11 15.19 -0.45 -0.76
C ARG A 11 15.66 -1.83 -1.16
N ILE A 12 14.77 -2.80 -1.03
CA ILE A 12 15.00 -4.14 -1.57
C ILE A 12 14.64 -4.07 -3.04
N ALA A 13 15.59 -4.45 -3.91
CA ALA A 13 15.35 -4.67 -5.32
C ALA A 13 15.41 -6.18 -5.59
N MET A 14 14.52 -6.67 -6.43
CA MET A 14 14.52 -8.05 -6.91
C MET A 14 14.53 -8.03 -8.42
N ASP A 15 15.45 -8.76 -9.01
CA ASP A 15 15.51 -8.98 -10.44
C ASP A 15 15.73 -10.47 -10.72
N PRO A 16 15.21 -10.99 -11.84
CA PRO A 16 15.41 -12.38 -12.21
C PRO A 16 16.90 -12.64 -12.51
N VAL A 17 17.36 -13.77 -12.08
CA VAL A 17 18.70 -14.28 -12.34
C VAL A 17 18.58 -15.47 -13.29
N GLY A 18 19.31 -15.44 -14.38
CA GLY A 18 19.46 -16.52 -15.32
C GLY A 18 20.87 -17.11 -15.29
N TRP A 19 21.07 -18.13 -16.11
CA TRP A 19 22.37 -18.77 -16.32
C TRP A 19 22.68 -18.77 -17.81
N ASP A 20 23.88 -18.38 -18.18
CA ASP A 20 24.32 -18.49 -19.57
C ASP A 20 24.72 -19.94 -19.94
N GLU A 21 24.98 -20.16 -21.19
CA GLU A 21 25.37 -21.48 -21.73
C GLU A 21 26.67 -22.04 -21.09
N ARG A 22 27.43 -21.21 -20.40
CA ARG A 22 28.65 -21.57 -19.68
C ARG A 22 28.42 -21.78 -18.19
N GLY A 23 27.16 -21.76 -17.74
CA GLY A 23 26.78 -21.89 -16.34
C GLY A 23 27.15 -20.69 -15.46
N ARG A 24 27.36 -19.51 -16.05
CA ARG A 24 27.62 -18.28 -15.28
C ARG A 24 26.31 -17.59 -14.99
N MET A 25 26.18 -17.08 -13.78
CA MET A 25 25.04 -16.27 -13.38
C MET A 25 24.96 -14.97 -14.19
N VAL A 26 23.81 -14.69 -14.75
CA VAL A 26 23.53 -13.48 -15.53
C VAL A 26 22.32 -12.78 -14.93
N MET A 27 22.44 -11.50 -14.70
CA MET A 27 21.37 -10.63 -14.21
C MET A 27 21.34 -9.36 -15.04
N ALA A 28 20.15 -9.04 -15.57
CA ALA A 28 19.91 -7.81 -16.33
C ALA A 28 19.40 -6.69 -15.40
N GLY A 29 20.15 -6.40 -14.35
CA GLY A 29 19.69 -5.43 -13.36
C GLY A 29 20.80 -4.68 -12.70
N PRO A 30 20.51 -3.81 -11.74
CA PRO A 30 19.18 -3.60 -11.13
C PRO A 30 18.21 -2.84 -12.04
N THR A 31 16.98 -3.34 -12.16
CA THR A 31 15.92 -2.71 -12.94
C THR A 31 14.90 -2.01 -12.03
N GLU A 32 14.13 -1.08 -12.60
CA GLU A 32 12.95 -0.49 -11.94
C GLU A 32 11.65 -1.20 -12.38
N THR A 33 11.75 -2.25 -13.16
CA THR A 33 10.61 -3.03 -13.61
C THR A 33 10.02 -3.83 -12.46
N PRO A 34 8.71 -3.79 -12.24
CA PRO A 34 8.07 -4.63 -11.25
C PRO A 34 8.33 -6.11 -11.52
N GLN A 35 8.59 -6.88 -10.49
CA GLN A 35 8.91 -8.30 -10.57
C GLN A 35 7.87 -9.13 -9.83
N TRP A 36 7.64 -10.36 -10.32
CA TRP A 36 6.83 -11.34 -9.62
C TRP A 36 7.49 -11.76 -8.31
N ALA A 37 6.68 -11.89 -7.25
CA ALA A 37 7.16 -12.49 -6.02
C ALA A 37 7.57 -13.95 -6.26
N PRO A 38 8.64 -14.45 -5.65
CA PRO A 38 9.03 -15.84 -5.75
C PRO A 38 7.87 -16.78 -5.36
N GLY A 39 7.63 -17.81 -6.17
CA GLY A 39 6.57 -18.78 -5.94
C GLY A 39 5.19 -18.40 -6.50
N VAL A 40 5.01 -17.20 -6.96
CA VAL A 40 3.81 -16.79 -7.69
C VAL A 40 3.91 -17.30 -9.12
N LYS A 41 2.90 -18.05 -9.57
CA LYS A 41 2.83 -18.46 -10.98
C LYS A 41 2.65 -17.21 -11.85
N SER A 42 3.51 -17.03 -12.83
CA SER A 42 3.32 -15.98 -13.82
C SER A 42 1.98 -16.17 -14.52
N LYS A 43 1.20 -15.14 -14.58
CA LYS A 43 0.05 -15.07 -15.47
C LYS A 43 0.53 -14.94 -16.92
N PRO A 44 -0.31 -15.16 -17.90
CA PRO A 44 0.00 -14.82 -19.28
C PRO A 44 0.53 -13.38 -19.35
N TRP A 45 1.51 -13.15 -20.17
CA TRP A 45 2.18 -11.84 -20.30
C TRP A 45 1.22 -10.66 -20.57
N LEU A 46 0.07 -10.95 -21.17
CA LEU A 46 -1.01 -9.98 -21.39
C LEU A 46 -1.66 -9.50 -20.10
N ASP A 47 -1.64 -10.31 -19.05
CA ASP A 47 -2.26 -9.98 -17.78
C ASP A 47 -1.28 -9.24 -16.88
N ASN A 48 -0.20 -8.80 -17.48
CA ASN A 48 0.88 -8.18 -16.86
C ASN A 48 1.89 -9.12 -16.21
N ASP A 49 2.96 -8.81 -16.52
CA ASP A 49 4.19 -9.46 -16.24
C ASP A 49 4.68 -9.18 -14.83
N ALA A 50 4.08 -8.27 -14.14
CA ALA A 50 4.61 -7.76 -12.90
C ALA A 50 3.59 -7.71 -11.76
N GLY A 51 2.38 -8.19 -11.98
CA GLY A 51 1.31 -8.05 -11.00
C GLY A 51 0.79 -6.60 -10.92
N SER A 52 0.18 -6.28 -9.81
CA SER A 52 -0.42 -4.95 -9.61
C SER A 52 0.64 -3.86 -9.45
N ILE A 53 0.42 -2.73 -10.09
CA ILE A 53 1.29 -1.56 -9.99
C ILE A 53 0.72 -0.59 -8.94
N PRO A 54 1.52 -0.18 -7.94
CA PRO A 54 1.06 0.79 -6.97
C PRO A 54 0.69 2.12 -7.62
N LEU A 55 -0.58 2.50 -7.56
CA LEU A 55 -1.06 3.77 -8.09
C LEU A 55 -0.60 4.97 -7.26
N THR A 56 -0.36 4.79 -5.96
CA THR A 56 0.08 5.83 -5.03
C THR A 56 1.45 6.44 -5.32
N ILE A 57 2.16 5.94 -6.33
CA ILE A 57 3.36 6.61 -6.86
C ILE A 57 3.04 7.89 -7.66
N ASN A 58 1.77 8.09 -8.03
CA ASN A 58 1.31 9.26 -8.77
C ASN A 58 0.91 10.39 -7.79
N LYS A 59 0.83 11.61 -8.31
CA LYS A 59 0.33 12.76 -7.56
C LYS A 59 -1.18 12.78 -7.61
N PHE A 60 -1.82 12.11 -6.65
CA PHE A 60 -3.25 12.11 -6.47
C PHE A 60 -3.68 13.13 -5.40
N GLU A 61 -4.95 13.44 -5.36
CA GLU A 61 -5.55 14.22 -4.31
C GLU A 61 -6.01 13.30 -3.17
N TYR A 62 -5.93 13.78 -1.96
CA TYR A 62 -6.30 13.02 -0.78
C TYR A 62 -7.03 13.90 0.22
N SER A 63 -7.89 13.29 0.99
CA SER A 63 -8.62 13.90 2.09
C SER A 63 -8.79 12.90 3.22
N ALA A 64 -9.06 13.40 4.41
CA ALA A 64 -9.29 12.57 5.58
C ALA A 64 -10.43 13.15 6.41
N SER A 65 -11.06 12.32 7.23
CA SER A 65 -12.09 12.76 8.19
C SER A 65 -11.55 13.75 9.20
N SER A 66 -10.34 13.50 9.65
CA SER A 66 -9.59 14.37 10.57
C SER A 66 -8.09 14.09 10.48
N THR A 67 -7.28 15.00 11.03
CA THR A 67 -5.83 14.83 11.16
C THR A 67 -5.36 15.26 12.53
N ALA A 68 -4.58 14.44 13.20
CA ALA A 68 -3.91 14.82 14.42
C ALA A 68 -2.77 15.83 14.13
N PRO A 69 -2.37 16.68 15.07
CA PRO A 69 -1.28 17.63 14.87
C PRO A 69 0.00 16.96 14.40
N GLY A 70 0.54 17.42 13.27
CA GLY A 70 1.75 16.87 12.67
C GLY A 70 1.58 15.50 11.98
N ARG A 71 0.35 15.05 11.74
CA ARG A 71 0.01 13.76 11.11
C ARG A 71 -0.90 13.96 9.88
N ASP A 72 -0.45 14.76 8.96
CA ASP A 72 -1.20 15.15 7.76
C ASP A 72 -1.60 13.96 6.89
N ALA A 73 -2.74 14.07 6.22
CA ALA A 73 -3.22 13.06 5.27
C ALA A 73 -2.23 12.78 4.14
N ALA A 74 -1.44 13.79 3.74
CA ALA A 74 -0.38 13.66 2.76
C ALA A 74 0.64 12.58 3.10
N TYR A 75 0.87 12.34 4.36
CA TYR A 75 1.87 11.38 4.83
C TYR A 75 1.48 9.93 4.58
N ALA A 76 0.21 9.65 4.30
CA ALA A 76 -0.21 8.28 3.96
C ALA A 76 0.28 7.81 2.60
N ILE A 77 0.62 8.73 1.69
CA ILE A 77 0.98 8.41 0.30
C ILE A 77 2.28 9.09 -0.17
N ASP A 78 3.10 9.59 0.75
CA ASP A 78 4.36 10.27 0.43
C ASP A 78 5.53 9.29 0.19
N ASN A 79 5.28 7.98 0.26
CA ASN A 79 6.28 6.91 0.16
C ASN A 79 7.41 6.99 1.22
N ASN A 80 7.15 7.62 2.35
CA ASN A 80 8.10 7.76 3.44
C ASN A 80 7.60 7.00 4.67
N VAL A 81 8.21 5.88 4.99
CA VAL A 81 7.83 5.04 6.15
C VAL A 81 8.06 5.70 7.51
N ARG A 82 8.61 6.91 7.56
CA ARG A 82 8.82 7.67 8.80
C ARG A 82 7.72 8.69 9.06
N THR A 83 6.84 8.86 8.12
CA THR A 83 5.67 9.74 8.19
C THR A 83 4.43 8.89 8.02
N TRP A 84 3.35 9.26 8.65
CA TRP A 84 2.05 8.58 8.54
C TRP A 84 0.93 9.56 8.84
N TRP A 85 -0.21 9.27 8.29
CA TRP A 85 -1.44 9.92 8.69
C TRP A 85 -1.98 9.32 9.98
N GLN A 86 -2.55 10.17 10.82
CA GLN A 86 -3.28 9.77 12.01
C GLN A 86 -4.49 10.66 12.17
N ALA A 87 -5.65 10.06 12.40
CA ALA A 87 -6.87 10.79 12.73
C ALA A 87 -6.78 11.39 14.16
N ASN A 88 -7.61 12.39 14.44
CA ASN A 88 -7.77 12.86 15.79
C ASN A 88 -8.29 11.74 16.70
N PRO A 89 -7.81 11.62 17.94
CA PRO A 89 -8.28 10.59 18.88
C PRO A 89 -9.78 10.64 19.18
N GLU A 90 -10.43 11.77 18.93
CA GLU A 90 -11.88 11.94 19.13
C GLU A 90 -12.70 11.54 17.91
N ASP A 91 -12.05 11.32 16.77
CA ASP A 91 -12.72 10.85 15.57
C ASP A 91 -13.11 9.37 15.74
N ARG A 92 -14.39 9.10 15.77
CA ARG A 92 -14.93 7.76 16.04
C ARG A 92 -15.12 6.90 14.79
N GLN A 93 -14.96 7.50 13.63
CA GLN A 93 -15.06 6.82 12.34
C GLN A 93 -13.98 7.38 11.40
N PRO A 94 -12.71 7.19 11.73
CA PRO A 94 -11.63 7.76 10.96
C PRO A 94 -11.56 7.13 9.58
N TRP A 95 -11.33 7.98 8.59
CA TRP A 95 -11.12 7.55 7.21
C TRP A 95 -10.11 8.45 6.51
N ILE A 96 -9.42 7.86 5.55
CA ILE A 96 -8.60 8.58 4.56
C ILE A 96 -9.01 8.13 3.16
N GLN A 97 -9.06 9.07 2.23
CA GLN A 97 -9.51 8.89 0.87
C GLN A 97 -8.50 9.44 -0.12
N VAL A 98 -8.35 8.74 -1.22
CA VAL A 98 -7.57 9.17 -2.39
C VAL A 98 -8.51 9.36 -3.57
N ASP A 99 -8.44 10.51 -4.25
CA ASP A 99 -8.99 10.72 -5.59
C ASP A 99 -7.89 10.43 -6.63
N LEU A 100 -8.11 9.40 -7.41
CA LEU A 100 -7.19 8.98 -8.47
C LEU A 100 -7.29 9.88 -9.72
N LEU A 101 -8.14 10.92 -9.68
CA LEU A 101 -8.41 11.90 -10.73
C LEU A 101 -9.08 11.33 -11.99
N GLN A 102 -9.00 10.05 -12.19
CA GLN A 102 -9.68 9.29 -13.24
C GLN A 102 -9.99 7.87 -12.76
N GLU A 103 -10.77 7.15 -13.53
CA GLU A 103 -11.06 5.76 -13.23
C GLU A 103 -9.88 4.84 -13.55
N PHE A 104 -9.57 3.96 -12.60
CA PHE A 104 -8.65 2.83 -12.75
C PHE A 104 -9.35 1.53 -12.40
N THR A 105 -8.80 0.43 -12.86
CA THR A 105 -9.17 -0.89 -12.34
C THR A 105 -8.29 -1.19 -11.14
N ILE A 106 -8.92 -1.36 -9.98
CA ILE A 106 -8.25 -1.69 -8.72
C ILE A 106 -8.41 -3.18 -8.46
N ASP A 107 -7.32 -3.87 -8.19
CA ASP A 107 -7.26 -5.32 -7.97
C ASP A 107 -6.53 -5.72 -6.68
N ALA A 108 -5.92 -4.77 -6.01
CA ALA A 108 -5.30 -5.00 -4.71
C ALA A 108 -5.21 -3.71 -3.87
N SER A 109 -5.11 -3.86 -2.57
CA SER A 109 -4.69 -2.81 -1.65
C SER A 109 -3.48 -3.26 -0.84
N ARG A 110 -2.58 -2.31 -0.57
CA ARG A 110 -1.47 -2.50 0.34
C ARG A 110 -1.43 -1.36 1.33
N ILE A 111 -1.53 -1.69 2.59
CA ILE A 111 -1.56 -0.72 3.68
C ILE A 111 -0.40 -1.03 4.63
N LEU A 112 0.36 -0.02 4.97
CA LEU A 112 1.36 -0.07 6.01
C LEU A 112 0.85 0.73 7.21
N PHE A 113 0.53 0.03 8.29
CA PHE A 113 0.16 0.66 9.55
C PHE A 113 1.40 1.05 10.34
N SER A 114 1.32 2.19 11.04
CA SER A 114 2.42 2.65 11.88
C SER A 114 2.34 2.02 13.26
N ASP A 115 3.44 1.45 13.71
CA ASP A 115 3.62 0.92 15.07
C ASP A 115 4.21 2.00 16.03
N ASP A 116 3.97 3.25 15.76
CA ASP A 116 4.55 4.38 16.50
C ASP A 116 3.99 4.36 17.92
N LEU A 117 3.73 4.32 18.75
CA LEU A 117 3.22 4.35 20.13
C LEU A 117 3.34 3.02 20.86
N LEU A 118 3.96 2.02 20.23
CA LEU A 118 4.21 0.76 20.92
C LEU A 118 5.15 0.96 22.11
N ASN A 119 4.78 0.39 23.22
CA ASN A 119 5.57 0.43 24.45
C ASN A 119 5.34 -0.86 25.25
N ALA A 120 6.10 -1.88 24.95
CA ALA A 120 5.97 -3.18 25.60
C ALA A 120 6.14 -3.12 27.13
N ALA A 121 6.97 -2.20 27.63
CA ALA A 121 7.15 -1.99 29.06
C ALA A 121 5.88 -1.44 29.75
N LYS A 122 5.00 -0.81 28.99
CA LYS A 122 3.69 -0.31 29.44
C LYS A 122 2.53 -1.21 28.99
N GLY A 123 2.83 -2.36 28.41
CA GLY A 123 1.81 -3.27 27.88
C GLY A 123 1.16 -2.84 26.58
N VAL A 124 1.71 -1.81 25.91
CA VAL A 124 1.25 -1.38 24.58
C VAL A 124 2.01 -2.21 23.55
N VAL A 125 1.37 -3.25 23.06
CA VAL A 125 1.91 -4.21 22.11
C VAL A 125 1.14 -4.17 20.80
N PRO A 126 1.69 -4.68 19.69
CA PRO A 126 0.96 -4.78 18.44
C PRO A 126 -0.38 -5.50 18.62
N ALA A 127 -1.38 -5.04 17.92
CA ALA A 127 -2.72 -5.62 17.91
C ALA A 127 -3.24 -5.66 16.47
N PRO A 128 -4.19 -6.57 16.15
CA PRO A 128 -4.79 -6.61 14.83
C PRO A 128 -5.44 -5.28 14.46
N TYR A 129 -5.13 -4.77 13.27
CA TYR A 129 -5.81 -3.61 12.72
C TYR A 129 -7.15 -4.05 12.12
N GLN A 130 -8.21 -3.34 12.47
CA GLN A 130 -9.56 -3.57 11.95
C GLN A 130 -9.93 -2.42 11.03
N TYR A 131 -10.27 -2.73 9.79
CA TYR A 131 -10.51 -1.73 8.77
C TYR A 131 -11.38 -2.27 7.63
N ARG A 132 -11.81 -1.38 6.76
CA ARG A 132 -12.37 -1.72 5.46
C ARG A 132 -11.83 -0.79 4.39
N VAL A 133 -11.73 -1.32 3.17
CA VAL A 133 -11.43 -0.52 1.98
C VAL A 133 -12.70 -0.40 1.17
N GLU A 134 -13.02 0.81 0.79
CA GLU A 134 -14.19 1.14 -0.02
C GLU A 134 -13.74 1.78 -1.33
N SER A 135 -14.48 1.51 -2.41
CA SER A 135 -14.26 2.10 -3.72
C SER A 135 -15.50 2.84 -4.20
N SER A 136 -15.29 3.87 -5.01
CA SER A 136 -16.35 4.64 -5.64
C SER A 136 -15.89 5.20 -6.99
N VAL A 137 -16.82 5.36 -7.92
CA VAL A 137 -16.58 6.07 -9.20
C VAL A 137 -17.01 7.54 -9.14
N ASP A 138 -17.96 7.88 -8.27
CA ASP A 138 -18.61 9.20 -8.18
C ASP A 138 -18.29 9.96 -6.88
N GLY A 139 -17.58 9.34 -5.94
CA GLY A 139 -17.27 9.89 -4.61
C GLY A 139 -18.48 9.97 -3.67
N ARG A 140 -19.64 9.42 -4.05
CA ARG A 140 -20.91 9.46 -3.29
C ARG A 140 -21.41 8.07 -2.94
N SER A 141 -21.40 7.19 -3.91
CA SER A 141 -21.85 5.79 -3.77
C SER A 141 -20.62 4.91 -3.51
N TRP A 142 -20.55 4.31 -2.34
CA TRP A 142 -19.40 3.53 -1.88
C TRP A 142 -19.72 2.04 -1.83
N LYS A 143 -18.75 1.24 -2.28
CA LYS A 143 -18.81 -0.21 -2.21
C LYS A 143 -17.62 -0.71 -1.40
N VAL A 144 -17.87 -1.54 -0.39
CA VAL A 144 -16.80 -2.24 0.33
C VAL A 144 -16.16 -3.26 -0.61
N VAL A 145 -14.86 -3.19 -0.75
CA VAL A 145 -14.03 -4.09 -1.58
C VAL A 145 -13.09 -4.96 -0.74
N VAL A 146 -12.78 -4.51 0.47
CA VAL A 146 -12.10 -5.29 1.51
C VAL A 146 -12.83 -5.04 2.82
N ASP A 147 -13.17 -6.11 3.54
CA ASP A 147 -13.73 -6.03 4.88
C ASP A 147 -12.86 -6.82 5.85
N LYS A 148 -12.16 -6.10 6.69
CA LYS A 148 -11.32 -6.61 7.77
C LYS A 148 -11.76 -6.08 9.14
N THR A 149 -13.02 -5.73 9.30
CA THR A 149 -13.57 -5.23 10.58
C THR A 149 -13.55 -6.27 11.69
N ALA A 150 -13.45 -7.55 11.35
CA ALA A 150 -13.29 -8.66 12.29
C ALA A 150 -11.88 -9.28 12.26
N ASN A 151 -10.88 -8.55 11.77
CA ASN A 151 -9.52 -9.06 11.70
C ASN A 151 -8.98 -9.38 13.10
N ALA A 152 -8.43 -10.59 13.24
CA ALA A 152 -7.83 -11.10 14.48
C ALA A 152 -6.33 -11.43 14.30
N VAL A 153 -5.76 -11.13 13.13
CA VAL A 153 -4.35 -11.38 12.82
C VAL A 153 -3.59 -10.09 12.90
N GLU A 154 -2.58 -10.05 13.74
CA GLU A 154 -1.68 -8.89 13.84
C GLU A 154 -0.70 -8.89 12.66
N ARG A 155 -0.70 -7.79 11.92
CA ARG A 155 0.26 -7.46 10.86
C ARG A 155 0.30 -5.95 10.70
N ASN A 156 1.49 -5.38 10.60
CA ASN A 156 1.62 -3.96 10.29
C ASN A 156 1.64 -3.68 8.76
N ILE A 157 1.80 -4.72 7.95
CA ILE A 157 1.66 -4.65 6.49
C ILE A 157 0.53 -5.57 6.08
N GLU A 158 -0.53 -5.00 5.60
CA GLU A 158 -1.66 -5.73 5.04
C GLU A 158 -1.63 -5.64 3.51
N TYR A 159 -1.83 -6.78 2.88
CA TYR A 159 -2.02 -6.90 1.44
C TYR A 159 -3.30 -7.66 1.19
N ASP A 160 -4.22 -7.03 0.49
CA ASP A 160 -5.53 -7.59 0.20
C ASP A 160 -5.74 -7.65 -1.32
N GLU A 161 -6.02 -8.84 -1.82
CA GLU A 161 -6.49 -9.01 -3.19
C GLU A 161 -7.95 -8.54 -3.30
N ILE A 162 -8.24 -7.81 -4.33
CA ILE A 162 -9.56 -7.25 -4.61
C ILE A 162 -10.06 -7.86 -5.92
N VAL A 163 -11.29 -8.32 -5.94
CA VAL A 163 -11.94 -8.63 -7.24
C VAL A 163 -11.90 -7.36 -8.09
N PRO A 164 -11.30 -7.39 -9.29
CA PRO A 164 -11.07 -6.19 -10.08
C PRO A 164 -12.31 -5.31 -10.19
N VAL A 165 -12.18 -4.06 -9.78
CA VAL A 165 -13.28 -3.09 -9.75
C VAL A 165 -12.80 -1.76 -10.32
N LYS A 166 -13.68 -1.08 -11.07
CA LYS A 166 -13.42 0.29 -11.50
C LYS A 166 -13.69 1.26 -10.36
N ALA A 167 -12.71 2.13 -10.11
CA ALA A 167 -12.80 3.15 -9.08
C ALA A 167 -12.03 4.41 -9.50
N ARG A 168 -12.57 5.57 -9.17
CA ARG A 168 -11.85 6.83 -9.13
C ARG A 168 -11.46 7.19 -7.70
N TYR A 169 -12.29 6.82 -6.75
CA TYR A 169 -12.05 7.10 -5.33
C TYR A 169 -11.84 5.80 -4.58
N VAL A 170 -10.84 5.78 -3.71
CA VAL A 170 -10.57 4.68 -2.78
C VAL A 170 -10.48 5.25 -1.38
N ARG A 171 -11.16 4.63 -0.43
CA ARG A 171 -11.21 5.08 0.96
C ARG A 171 -10.86 3.93 1.89
N LEU A 172 -9.94 4.19 2.80
CA LEU A 172 -9.67 3.35 3.97
C LEU A 172 -10.48 3.90 5.14
N VAL A 173 -11.25 3.07 5.79
CA VAL A 173 -11.97 3.37 7.04
C VAL A 173 -11.41 2.46 8.13
N VAL A 174 -11.00 3.04 9.24
CA VAL A 174 -10.34 2.37 10.36
C VAL A 174 -11.25 2.31 11.57
#